data_db9e7c90bbc0d5de0a9747517c7c9f3b
#
_entry.id   db9e7c90bbc0d5de0a9747517c7c9f3b
#
_cell.length_a   1.000
_cell.length_b   1.000
_cell.length_c   1.000
_cell.angle_alpha   90.00
_cell.angle_beta   90.00
_cell.angle_gamma   90.00
#
_symmetry.space_group_name_H-M   'P 1'
#
loop_
_entity.id
_entity.type
_entity.pdbx_description
1 polymer ?
#
loop_
_entity_poly.entity_id
_entity_poly.type
_entity_poly.pdbx_seq_one_letter_code
_entity_poly.pdbx_strand_id
1 'polypeptide(L)'
;GEFINDPENDIMALKTKLSDGGILVDNFTPDLKWSDLKLNSDGMVPVIVQDYRNEQVLMLAYMNEEAFNVTINSGRMTYWSRSRNELWTKGLTSGHLQYVKSLTADCDYDTILAKVSQVGAACHTGNRTCFFNKRSMWRRIHLQCLNQSMR
;
A
#
# COMPACT_ATOMS: atom_id res chain seq x y z
N GLY A 1 -2.33 -24.89 -0.84
CA GLY A 1 -2.26 -24.34 -2.13
C GLY A 1 -3.21 -23.22 -2.40
N GLU A 2 -3.32 -22.33 -1.58
CA GLU A 2 -4.32 -21.32 -1.62
C GLU A 2 -3.86 -20.03 -2.26
N PHE A 3 -3.17 -20.21 -3.35
CA PHE A 3 -2.64 -19.14 -4.09
C PHE A 3 -3.55 -18.57 -5.09
N ILE A 4 -4.70 -19.04 -5.12
CA ILE A 4 -5.45 -19.16 -6.31
C ILE A 4 -6.17 -17.92 -6.69
N ASN A 5 -6.28 -17.00 -5.77
CA ASN A 5 -7.14 -15.86 -5.96
C ASN A 5 -6.42 -14.68 -6.64
N ASP A 6 -5.11 -14.78 -6.86
CA ASP A 6 -4.35 -13.74 -7.55
C ASP A 6 -3.19 -14.38 -8.33
N PRO A 7 -3.34 -14.59 -9.64
CA PRO A 7 -2.29 -15.18 -10.47
C PRO A 7 -0.98 -14.40 -10.47
N GLU A 8 -1.02 -13.10 -10.28
CA GLU A 8 0.18 -12.28 -10.21
C GLU A 8 0.99 -12.57 -8.96
N ASN A 9 0.34 -12.89 -7.86
CA ASN A 9 1.02 -13.30 -6.63
C ASN A 9 1.63 -14.68 -6.74
N ASP A 10 0.98 -15.59 -7.46
CA ASP A 10 1.54 -16.90 -7.74
C ASP A 10 2.84 -16.80 -8.53
N ILE A 11 2.90 -15.89 -9.49
CA ILE A 11 4.10 -15.64 -10.28
C ILE A 11 5.23 -15.10 -9.39
N MET A 12 4.93 -14.19 -8.49
CA MET A 12 5.92 -13.64 -7.56
C MET A 12 6.45 -14.70 -6.60
N ALA A 13 5.57 -15.51 -6.03
CA ALA A 13 5.95 -16.61 -5.15
C ALA A 13 6.82 -17.64 -5.90
N LEU A 14 6.48 -17.94 -7.13
CA LEU A 14 7.25 -18.85 -7.98
C LEU A 14 8.63 -18.28 -8.29
N LYS A 15 8.74 -17.01 -8.62
CA LYS A 15 10.03 -16.35 -8.88
C LYS A 15 10.93 -16.40 -7.64
N THR A 16 10.41 -16.11 -6.49
CA THR A 16 11.15 -16.20 -5.23
C THR A 16 11.65 -17.62 -4.99
N LYS A 17 10.78 -18.60 -5.17
CA LYS A 17 11.13 -20.01 -4.99
C LYS A 17 12.20 -20.47 -5.97
N LEU A 18 12.11 -20.07 -7.22
CA LEU A 18 13.10 -20.40 -8.25
C LEU A 18 14.43 -19.73 -7.96
N SER A 19 14.42 -18.51 -7.52
CA SER A 19 15.63 -17.79 -7.11
C SER A 19 16.33 -18.49 -5.95
N ASP A 20 15.59 -18.92 -4.93
CA ASP A 20 16.11 -19.67 -3.80
C ASP A 20 16.67 -21.02 -4.22
N GLY A 21 16.13 -21.61 -5.26
CA GLY A 21 16.62 -22.86 -5.82
C GLY A 21 17.86 -22.73 -6.70
N GLY A 22 18.42 -21.55 -6.84
CA GLY A 22 19.62 -21.30 -7.63
C GLY A 22 19.37 -21.16 -9.12
N ILE A 23 18.13 -21.05 -9.55
CA ILE A 23 17.78 -20.81 -10.95
C ILE A 23 17.87 -19.32 -11.21
N LEU A 24 18.55 -18.97 -12.31
CA LEU A 24 18.66 -17.56 -12.72
C LEU A 24 17.32 -17.05 -13.20
N VAL A 25 16.60 -16.45 -12.30
CA VAL A 25 15.41 -15.67 -12.58
C VAL A 25 15.73 -14.24 -12.21
N ASP A 26 15.21 -13.27 -12.95
CA ASP A 26 15.29 -11.88 -12.55
C ASP A 26 14.81 -11.76 -11.12
N ASN A 27 15.75 -11.54 -10.23
CA ASN A 27 15.45 -11.42 -8.83
C ASN A 27 14.53 -10.26 -8.62
N PHE A 28 13.43 -10.52 -7.95
CA PHE A 28 12.62 -9.49 -7.37
C PHE A 28 13.41 -8.85 -6.24
N THR A 29 14.43 -8.08 -6.61
CA THR A 29 15.18 -7.28 -5.65
C THR A 29 14.56 -5.89 -5.74
N PRO A 30 13.90 -5.43 -4.69
CA PRO A 30 13.39 -4.07 -4.73
C PRO A 30 14.59 -3.12 -4.82
N ASP A 31 14.49 -2.17 -5.75
CA ASP A 31 15.51 -1.12 -5.88
C ASP A 31 15.51 -0.21 -4.65
N LEU A 32 14.43 -0.20 -3.90
CA LEU A 32 14.29 0.58 -2.68
C LEU A 32 14.75 -0.23 -1.48
N LYS A 33 15.72 0.31 -0.75
CA LYS A 33 16.23 -0.27 0.50
C LYS A 33 15.77 0.56 1.68
N TRP A 34 15.55 -0.09 2.83
CA TRP A 34 15.21 0.62 4.05
C TRP A 34 16.23 1.70 4.41
N SER A 35 17.52 1.41 4.19
CA SER A 35 18.60 2.34 4.48
C SER A 35 18.58 3.63 3.64
N ASP A 36 17.84 3.63 2.53
CA ASP A 36 17.69 4.83 1.69
C ASP A 36 16.65 5.80 2.26
N LEU A 37 15.80 5.33 3.16
CA LEU A 37 14.66 6.09 3.65
C LEU A 37 15.05 7.06 4.77
N LYS A 38 14.42 8.22 4.76
CA LYS A 38 14.51 9.19 5.84
C LYS A 38 13.35 8.95 6.80
N LEU A 39 13.68 8.48 7.99
CA LEU A 39 12.70 8.09 8.98
C LEU A 39 12.24 9.32 9.79
N ASN A 40 11.01 9.25 10.30
CA ASN A 40 10.54 10.23 11.27
C ASN A 40 11.19 10.01 12.65
N SER A 41 10.85 10.83 13.64
CA SER A 41 11.42 10.74 14.98
C SER A 41 11.17 9.41 15.68
N ASP A 42 10.15 8.66 15.25
CA ASP A 42 9.81 7.34 15.80
C ASP A 42 10.46 6.18 15.03
N GLY A 43 11.31 6.49 14.06
CA GLY A 43 11.96 5.47 13.23
C GLY A 43 11.05 4.83 12.21
N MET A 44 10.05 5.55 11.73
CA MET A 44 9.03 5.07 10.80
C MET A 44 8.91 5.96 9.58
N VAL A 45 8.28 5.41 8.54
CA VAL A 45 7.87 6.18 7.36
C VAL A 45 6.38 6.00 7.12
N PRO A 46 5.68 7.04 6.67
CA PRO A 46 4.31 6.91 6.21
C PRO A 46 4.26 6.19 4.87
N VAL A 47 3.22 5.40 4.69
CA VAL A 47 2.98 4.64 3.46
C VAL A 47 1.59 4.99 2.94
N ILE A 48 1.55 5.58 1.75
CA ILE A 48 0.30 5.82 1.03
C ILE A 48 0.01 4.57 0.23
N VAL A 49 -1.18 3.99 0.42
CA VAL A 49 -1.57 2.74 -0.23
C VAL A 49 -2.59 3.04 -1.32
N GLN A 50 -2.28 2.60 -2.52
CA GLN A 50 -3.06 2.89 -3.73
C GLN A 50 -3.40 1.59 -4.44
N ASP A 51 -4.63 1.48 -4.95
CA ASP A 51 -5.03 0.36 -5.81
C ASP A 51 -4.25 0.44 -7.12
N TYR A 52 -3.59 -0.66 -7.50
CA TYR A 52 -2.75 -0.66 -8.71
C TYR A 52 -3.56 -0.63 -10.01
N ARG A 53 -4.85 -1.02 -9.97
CA ARG A 53 -5.69 -1.09 -11.17
C ARG A 53 -6.34 0.24 -11.52
N ASN A 54 -6.96 0.88 -10.53
CA ASN A 54 -7.75 2.10 -10.75
C ASN A 54 -7.12 3.35 -10.12
N GLU A 55 -5.97 3.20 -9.47
CA GLU A 55 -5.22 4.28 -8.83
C GLU A 55 -5.96 4.96 -7.67
N GLN A 56 -7.00 4.31 -7.14
CA GLN A 56 -7.70 4.82 -5.97
C GLN A 56 -6.78 4.78 -4.75
N VAL A 57 -6.68 5.88 -4.03
CA VAL A 57 -5.96 5.92 -2.76
C VAL A 57 -6.82 5.25 -1.69
N LEU A 58 -6.27 4.23 -1.05
CA LEU A 58 -7.03 3.35 -0.16
C LEU A 58 -6.87 3.72 1.31
N MET A 59 -5.64 3.97 1.75
CA MET A 59 -5.35 4.25 3.14
C MET A 59 -3.94 4.83 3.30
N LEU A 60 -3.64 5.28 4.51
CA LEU A 60 -2.29 5.62 4.94
C LEU A 60 -2.00 4.88 6.25
N ALA A 61 -0.81 4.30 6.34
CA ALA A 61 -0.33 3.65 7.54
C ALA A 61 1.19 3.89 7.67
N TYR A 62 1.82 3.27 8.67
CA TYR A 62 3.23 3.48 8.95
C TYR A 62 3.98 2.15 8.94
N MET A 63 5.23 2.20 8.51
CA MET A 63 6.16 1.07 8.59
C MET A 63 7.39 1.46 9.41
N ASN A 64 7.83 0.54 10.26
CA ASN A 64 9.19 0.51 10.75
C ASN A 64 10.00 -0.47 9.88
N GLU A 65 11.27 -0.65 10.18
CA GLU A 65 12.14 -1.53 9.40
C GLU A 65 11.62 -2.97 9.35
N GLU A 66 11.15 -3.48 10.48
CA GLU A 66 10.61 -4.83 10.56
C GLU A 66 9.39 -5.01 9.67
N ALA A 67 8.45 -4.07 9.70
CA ALA A 67 7.26 -4.08 8.84
C ALA A 67 7.64 -4.04 7.36
N PHE A 68 8.61 -3.21 7.00
CA PHE A 68 9.12 -3.12 5.64
C PHE A 68 9.70 -4.46 5.18
N ASN A 69 10.54 -5.08 6.00
CA ASN A 69 11.16 -6.36 5.67
C ASN A 69 10.13 -7.47 5.52
N VAL A 70 9.14 -7.55 6.40
CA VAL A 70 8.05 -8.52 6.29
C VAL A 70 7.26 -8.30 5.01
N THR A 71 6.98 -7.05 4.65
CA THR A 71 6.28 -6.71 3.43
C THR A 71 7.04 -7.18 2.19
N ILE A 72 8.35 -6.91 2.13
CA ILE A 72 9.20 -7.33 1.01
C ILE A 72 9.25 -8.87 0.91
N ASN A 73 9.41 -9.55 2.02
CA ASN A 73 9.59 -11.00 2.04
C ASN A 73 8.29 -11.78 1.81
N SER A 74 7.17 -11.25 2.28
CA SER A 74 5.88 -11.93 2.16
C SER A 74 5.07 -11.54 0.92
N GLY A 75 5.34 -10.36 0.36
CA GLY A 75 4.52 -9.80 -0.70
C GLY A 75 3.18 -9.26 -0.21
N ARG A 76 2.96 -9.20 1.08
CA ARG A 76 1.73 -8.73 1.72
C ARG A 76 2.03 -7.50 2.56
N MET A 77 1.19 -6.47 2.44
CA MET A 77 1.40 -5.23 3.18
C MET A 77 1.33 -5.47 4.68
N THR A 78 2.41 -5.16 5.34
CA THR A 78 2.55 -5.25 6.80
C THR A 78 2.98 -3.88 7.31
N TYR A 79 2.32 -3.44 8.37
CA TYR A 79 2.51 -2.13 8.96
C TYR A 79 2.91 -2.24 10.42
N TRP A 80 3.34 -1.13 11.00
CA TRP A 80 3.50 -1.01 12.43
C TRP A 80 2.29 -0.28 13.00
N SER A 81 1.58 -0.94 13.91
CA SER A 81 0.47 -0.33 14.62
C SER A 81 1.00 0.50 15.78
N ARG A 82 0.91 1.83 15.66
CA ARG A 82 1.38 2.75 16.71
C ARG A 82 0.55 2.66 17.98
N SER A 83 -0.75 2.42 17.84
CA SER A 83 -1.66 2.31 19.00
C SER A 83 -1.48 1.01 19.77
N ARG A 84 -1.20 -0.10 19.07
CA ARG A 84 -1.03 -1.42 19.69
C ARG A 84 0.43 -1.79 19.90
N ASN A 85 1.34 -1.00 19.33
CA ASN A 85 2.79 -1.22 19.42
C ASN A 85 3.19 -2.61 18.95
N GLU A 86 2.69 -3.03 17.78
CA GLU A 86 2.94 -4.35 17.20
C GLU A 86 2.88 -4.33 15.68
N LEU A 87 3.45 -5.35 15.06
CA LEU A 87 3.31 -5.59 13.62
C LEU A 87 1.87 -5.96 13.28
N TRP A 88 1.43 -5.50 12.13
CA TRP A 88 0.08 -5.74 11.65
C TRP A 88 0.09 -6.01 10.15
N THR A 89 -0.14 -7.26 9.76
CA THR A 89 -0.34 -7.63 8.36
C THR A 89 -1.79 -7.38 7.99
N LYS A 90 -2.00 -6.52 7.02
CA LYS A 90 -3.34 -6.12 6.58
C LYS A 90 -4.12 -7.33 6.07
N GLY A 91 -5.28 -7.54 6.64
CA GLY A 91 -6.22 -8.57 6.18
C GLY A 91 -5.95 -9.97 6.72
N LEU A 92 -5.01 -10.15 7.64
CA LEU A 92 -4.69 -11.47 8.16
C LEU A 92 -5.89 -12.11 8.86
N THR A 93 -6.70 -11.30 9.56
CA THR A 93 -7.91 -11.77 10.24
C THR A 93 -9.16 -11.59 9.39
N SER A 94 -9.29 -10.45 8.70
CA SER A 94 -10.49 -10.11 7.92
C SER A 94 -10.53 -10.77 6.54
N GLY A 95 -9.40 -11.24 6.04
CA GLY A 95 -9.27 -11.72 4.66
C GLY A 95 -9.06 -10.62 3.63
N HIS A 96 -9.12 -9.35 4.03
CA HIS A 96 -8.96 -8.21 3.12
C HIS A 96 -7.48 -7.87 2.95
N LEU A 97 -6.74 -8.79 2.36
CA LEU A 97 -5.30 -8.69 2.15
C LEU A 97 -4.94 -7.62 1.13
N GLN A 98 -3.73 -7.12 1.24
CA GLN A 98 -3.15 -6.21 0.26
C GLN A 98 -1.86 -6.84 -0.28
N TYR A 99 -1.89 -7.23 -1.53
CA TYR A 99 -0.72 -7.81 -2.20
C TYR A 99 0.09 -6.74 -2.88
N VAL A 100 1.37 -6.69 -2.59
CA VAL A 100 2.28 -5.66 -3.09
C VAL A 100 2.51 -5.82 -4.58
N LYS A 101 2.34 -4.74 -5.33
CA LYS A 101 2.72 -4.65 -6.74
C LYS A 101 3.96 -3.77 -6.94
N SER A 102 4.05 -2.67 -6.22
CA SER A 102 5.25 -1.82 -6.25
C SER A 102 5.35 -0.99 -4.97
N LEU A 103 6.59 -0.68 -4.61
CA LEU A 103 6.91 0.27 -3.55
C LEU A 103 7.83 1.33 -4.13
N THR A 104 7.46 2.58 -4.00
CA THR A 104 8.22 3.71 -4.56
C THR A 104 8.39 4.76 -3.47
N ALA A 105 9.61 5.24 -3.26
CA ALA A 105 9.85 6.36 -2.38
C ALA A 105 9.58 7.67 -3.13
N ASP A 106 9.20 8.70 -2.41
CA ASP A 106 9.06 10.03 -2.98
C ASP A 106 10.40 10.73 -3.17
N CYS A 107 10.39 11.99 -3.60
CA CYS A 107 11.61 12.69 -4.04
C CYS A 107 12.66 12.88 -2.95
N ASP A 108 12.27 12.94 -1.69
CA ASP A 108 13.17 13.09 -0.55
C ASP A 108 13.26 11.86 0.35
N TYR A 109 12.68 10.75 -0.09
CA TYR A 109 12.77 9.43 0.57
C TYR A 109 12.14 9.37 1.95
N ASP A 110 11.15 10.21 2.25
CA ASP A 110 10.48 10.21 3.55
C ASP A 110 9.07 9.62 3.53
N THR A 111 8.59 9.19 2.36
CA THR A 111 7.25 8.62 2.17
C THR A 111 7.31 7.51 1.13
N ILE A 112 6.56 6.44 1.35
CA ILE A 112 6.44 5.34 0.38
C ILE A 112 5.06 5.40 -0.26
N LEU A 113 5.00 5.24 -1.58
CA LEU A 113 3.79 4.92 -2.32
C LEU A 113 3.77 3.43 -2.59
N ALA A 114 2.82 2.72 -2.02
CA ALA A 114 2.61 1.30 -2.24
C ALA A 114 1.43 1.10 -3.18
N LYS A 115 1.67 0.50 -4.34
CA LYS A 115 0.59 0.05 -5.21
C LYS A 115 0.30 -1.40 -4.89
N VAL A 116 -0.98 -1.71 -4.65
CA VAL A 116 -1.39 -3.03 -4.16
C VAL A 116 -2.58 -3.58 -4.93
N SER A 117 -2.72 -4.89 -4.91
CA SER A 117 -3.96 -5.57 -5.23
C SER A 117 -4.76 -5.71 -3.94
N GLN A 118 -5.84 -4.95 -3.82
CA GLN A 118 -6.67 -4.92 -2.62
C GLN A 118 -7.79 -5.96 -2.70
N VAL A 119 -7.81 -6.87 -1.75
CA VAL A 119 -8.91 -7.82 -1.60
C VAL A 119 -9.97 -7.21 -0.69
N GLY A 120 -11.15 -6.93 -1.24
CA GLY A 120 -12.25 -6.37 -0.46
C GLY A 120 -12.02 -4.94 0.01
N ALA A 121 -12.50 -4.63 1.21
CA ALA A 121 -12.44 -3.30 1.78
C ALA A 121 -11.11 -3.02 2.47
N ALA A 122 -10.52 -1.88 2.21
CA ALA A 122 -9.32 -1.44 2.92
C ALA A 122 -9.65 -0.91 4.31
N CYS A 123 -10.80 -0.27 4.46
CA CYS A 123 -11.22 0.33 5.72
C CYS A 123 -11.91 -0.66 6.64
N HIS A 124 -11.67 -0.55 7.96
CA HIS A 124 -12.33 -1.39 8.97
C HIS A 124 -13.84 -1.17 9.04
N THR A 125 -14.33 -0.05 8.48
CA THR A 125 -15.77 0.24 8.38
C THR A 125 -16.48 -0.54 7.28
N GLY A 126 -15.75 -1.26 6.44
CA GLY A 126 -16.28 -1.97 5.28
C GLY A 126 -16.22 -1.16 3.99
N ASN A 127 -15.81 0.09 4.03
CA ASN A 127 -15.61 0.90 2.82
C ASN A 127 -14.35 0.46 2.10
N ARG A 128 -14.37 0.53 0.75
CA ARG A 128 -13.22 0.16 -0.06
C ARG A 128 -12.00 1.00 0.27
N THR A 129 -12.18 2.30 0.47
CA THR A 129 -11.13 3.23 0.86
C THR A 129 -11.43 3.82 2.23
N CYS A 130 -10.38 4.20 2.95
CA CYS A 130 -10.51 4.96 4.18
C CYS A 130 -10.88 6.43 3.95
N PHE A 131 -10.74 6.90 2.72
CA PHE A 131 -10.98 8.30 2.36
C PHE A 131 -12.40 8.48 1.79
N PHE A 132 -13.40 8.42 2.64
CA PHE A 132 -14.81 8.55 2.26
C PHE A 132 -15.52 9.75 2.87
N ASN A 133 -14.90 10.46 3.80
CA ASN A 133 -15.46 11.69 4.40
C ASN A 133 -15.17 12.89 3.49
N LYS A 134 -15.94 12.99 2.41
CA LYS A 134 -15.66 13.93 1.35
C LYS A 134 -16.36 15.27 1.55
N ARG A 135 -15.61 16.35 1.39
CA ARG A 135 -16.15 17.69 1.28
C ARG A 135 -15.62 18.32 -0.01
N SER A 136 -16.47 18.48 -1.00
CA SER A 136 -16.06 18.92 -2.33
C SER A 136 -16.08 20.46 -2.44
N MET A 137 -14.91 21.05 -2.64
CA MET A 137 -14.75 22.48 -2.93
C MET A 137 -15.20 22.81 -4.36
N TRP A 138 -15.05 21.88 -5.28
CA TRP A 138 -15.44 22.01 -6.69
C TRP A 138 -16.91 22.37 -6.84
N ARG A 139 -17.78 21.72 -6.09
CA ARG A 139 -19.22 21.94 -6.15
C ARG A 139 -19.62 23.38 -5.80
N ARG A 140 -18.93 23.98 -4.81
CA ARG A 140 -19.17 25.37 -4.39
C ARG A 140 -18.76 26.35 -5.48
N ILE A 141 -17.60 26.16 -6.09
CA ILE A 141 -17.08 27.00 -7.17
C ILE A 141 -18.01 26.96 -8.36
N HIS A 142 -18.50 25.78 -8.74
CA HIS A 142 -19.42 25.60 -9.85
C HIS A 142 -20.73 26.38 -9.65
N LEU A 143 -21.30 26.33 -8.46
CA LEU A 143 -22.51 27.07 -8.12
C LEU A 143 -22.29 28.58 -8.20
N GLN A 144 -21.17 29.10 -7.77
CA GLN A 144 -20.81 30.49 -7.87
C GLN A 144 -20.72 30.95 -9.34
N CYS A 145 -20.11 30.18 -10.19
CA CYS A 145 -20.01 30.44 -11.62
C CYS A 145 -21.38 30.48 -12.28
N LEU A 146 -22.26 29.55 -11.95
CA LEU A 146 -23.62 29.55 -12.47
C LEU A 146 -24.43 30.81 -12.06
N ASN A 147 -24.30 31.20 -10.80
CA ASN A 147 -24.97 32.42 -10.30
C ASN A 147 -24.47 33.68 -11.00
N GLN A 148 -23.18 33.75 -11.30
CA GLN A 148 -22.61 34.86 -12.04
C GLN A 148 -23.11 34.90 -13.50
N SER A 149 -23.24 33.75 -14.12
CA SER A 149 -23.74 33.65 -15.49
C SER A 149 -25.21 34.06 -15.64
N MET A 150 -25.98 33.95 -14.58
CA MET A 150 -27.39 34.30 -14.56
C MET A 150 -27.66 35.79 -14.28
N ARG A 151 -26.64 36.54 -13.98
CA ARG A 151 -26.72 37.99 -13.78
C ARG A 151 -26.38 38.71 -15.08
#